data_55ebde9f3b64bab73ad67a3e052912cf
#
_entry.id   55ebde9f3b64bab73ad67a3e052912cf
#
_cell.length_a   1.000
_cell.length_b   1.000
_cell.length_c   1.000
_cell.angle_alpha   90.00
_cell.angle_beta   90.00
_cell.angle_gamma   90.00
#
_symmetry.space_group_name_H-M   'P 1'
#
loop_
_entity.id
_entity.type
_entity.pdbx_description
1 polymer ?
#
loop_
_entity_poly.entity_id
_entity_poly.type
_entity_poly.pdbx_seq_one_letter_code
_entity_poly.pdbx_strand_id
1 'polypeptide(L)'
;MKFKITLLVVSLVAIVLAITNEIRFIELKKDLQSQFNRLNTSLNQKLSETDKKLFEIESYFNPNGIVEKFIVANNFLEKNMSDLDKIITNLDEPADAGYIQIYIIGHNDVWTAFRNSDGKYVFQGNLKPGLNPYKFYFFKTPKVETQYTYQIPSNASFKSGVPENTYFLIKEPGQYRLLKHPNKDITNIMVDLNLYIPTVTGK
;
A
#
# COMPACT_ATOMS: atom_id res chain seq x y z
N MET A 1 57.88 -71.56 -26.30
CA MET A 1 56.40 -71.57 -26.42
C MET A 1 55.74 -70.92 -25.20
N LYS A 2 56.12 -71.21 -23.97
CA LYS A 2 55.52 -70.65 -22.71
C LYS A 2 55.53 -69.09 -22.63
N PHE A 3 56.62 -68.44 -23.03
CA PHE A 3 56.74 -66.99 -23.00
C PHE A 3 55.71 -66.23 -23.88
N LYS A 4 55.46 -66.77 -25.09
CA LYS A 4 54.46 -66.15 -26.00
C LYS A 4 53.05 -66.26 -25.47
N ILE A 5 52.72 -67.35 -24.76
CA ILE A 5 51.38 -67.53 -24.12
C ILE A 5 51.22 -66.58 -22.96
N THR A 6 52.25 -66.38 -22.12
CA THR A 6 52.21 -65.46 -21.02
C THR A 6 52.02 -63.97 -21.47
N LEU A 7 52.72 -63.57 -22.53
CA LEU A 7 52.59 -62.27 -23.13
C LEU A 7 51.15 -61.98 -23.67
N LEU A 8 50.59 -63.05 -24.32
CA LEU A 8 49.23 -62.97 -24.87
C LEU A 8 48.19 -62.86 -23.76
N VAL A 9 48.35 -63.57 -22.66
CA VAL A 9 47.44 -63.47 -21.49
C VAL A 9 47.54 -62.07 -20.81
N VAL A 10 48.75 -61.55 -20.64
CA VAL A 10 48.95 -60.23 -20.03
C VAL A 10 48.31 -59.11 -20.89
N SER A 11 48.49 -59.17 -22.21
CA SER A 11 47.90 -58.23 -23.13
C SER A 11 46.37 -58.32 -23.13
N LEU A 12 45.78 -59.50 -23.03
CA LEU A 12 44.35 -59.69 -22.97
C LEU A 12 43.76 -59.10 -21.65
N VAL A 13 44.44 -59.32 -20.53
CA VAL A 13 44.07 -58.74 -19.24
C VAL A 13 44.13 -57.24 -19.29
N ALA A 14 45.18 -56.69 -19.91
CA ALA A 14 45.33 -55.20 -20.02
C ALA A 14 44.19 -54.63 -20.90
N ILE A 15 43.79 -55.28 -21.98
CA ILE A 15 42.65 -54.82 -22.80
C ILE A 15 41.35 -54.85 -22.03
N VAL A 16 41.09 -55.93 -21.28
CA VAL A 16 39.87 -56.05 -20.47
C VAL A 16 39.83 -54.97 -19.41
N LEU A 17 40.95 -54.69 -18.74
CA LEU A 17 41.02 -53.60 -17.77
C LEU A 17 40.82 -52.23 -18.41
N ALA A 18 41.36 -51.98 -19.58
CA ALA A 18 41.14 -50.74 -20.30
C ALA A 18 39.65 -50.53 -20.67
N ILE A 19 39.00 -51.58 -21.21
CA ILE A 19 37.58 -51.53 -21.55
C ILE A 19 36.71 -51.30 -20.29
N THR A 20 36.99 -52.00 -19.21
CA THR A 20 36.23 -51.82 -17.95
C THR A 20 36.41 -50.43 -17.36
N ASN A 21 37.61 -49.85 -17.45
CA ASN A 21 37.84 -48.45 -17.00
C ASN A 21 37.11 -47.44 -17.88
N GLU A 22 37.08 -47.64 -19.20
CA GLU A 22 36.30 -46.78 -20.10
C GLU A 22 34.80 -46.83 -19.80
N ILE A 23 34.26 -48.03 -19.61
CA ILE A 23 32.83 -48.19 -19.25
C ILE A 23 32.54 -47.46 -17.94
N ARG A 24 33.35 -47.64 -16.89
CA ARG A 24 33.20 -46.93 -15.61
C ARG A 24 33.31 -45.42 -15.78
N PHE A 25 34.23 -44.96 -16.63
CA PHE A 25 34.37 -43.51 -16.88
C PHE A 25 33.14 -42.92 -17.56
N ILE A 26 32.56 -43.65 -18.54
CA ILE A 26 31.32 -43.23 -19.22
C ILE A 26 30.14 -43.22 -18.24
N GLU A 27 30.01 -44.21 -17.37
CA GLU A 27 28.99 -44.27 -16.34
C GLU A 27 29.12 -43.11 -15.34
N LEU A 28 30.34 -42.85 -14.84
CA LEU A 28 30.62 -41.75 -13.95
C LEU A 28 30.29 -40.40 -14.59
N LYS A 29 30.66 -40.20 -15.86
CA LYS A 29 30.35 -38.98 -16.62
C LYS A 29 28.84 -38.79 -16.76
N LYS A 30 28.08 -39.85 -17.02
CA LYS A 30 26.60 -39.79 -17.11
C LYS A 30 25.98 -39.45 -15.77
N ASP A 31 26.47 -40.03 -14.69
CA ASP A 31 25.97 -39.79 -13.33
C ASP A 31 26.28 -38.33 -12.90
N LEU A 32 27.49 -37.87 -13.14
CA LEU A 32 27.88 -36.47 -12.88
C LEU A 32 27.04 -35.47 -13.67
N GLN A 33 26.79 -35.78 -14.96
CA GLN A 33 25.92 -34.94 -15.79
C GLN A 33 24.49 -34.90 -15.27
N SER A 34 23.97 -36.08 -14.83
CA SER A 34 22.63 -36.16 -14.22
C SER A 34 22.55 -35.36 -12.92
N GLN A 35 23.54 -35.48 -12.03
CA GLN A 35 23.61 -34.72 -10.80
C GLN A 35 23.70 -33.20 -11.06
N PHE A 36 24.52 -32.79 -12.02
CA PHE A 36 24.63 -31.42 -12.45
C PHE A 36 23.32 -30.85 -12.97
N ASN A 37 22.63 -31.61 -13.82
CA ASN A 37 21.32 -31.19 -14.34
C ASN A 37 20.27 -31.05 -13.22
N ARG A 38 20.24 -32.01 -12.27
CA ARG A 38 19.34 -31.95 -11.11
C ARG A 38 19.64 -30.71 -10.24
N LEU A 39 20.93 -30.45 -9.98
CA LEU A 39 21.35 -29.28 -9.20
C LEU A 39 20.95 -27.98 -9.90
N ASN A 40 21.20 -27.87 -11.19
CA ASN A 40 20.84 -26.71 -11.99
C ASN A 40 19.33 -26.45 -12.02
N THR A 41 18.53 -27.50 -12.17
CA THR A 41 17.07 -27.42 -12.11
C THR A 41 16.60 -26.95 -10.73
N SER A 42 17.16 -27.53 -9.66
CA SER A 42 16.81 -27.15 -8.29
C SER A 42 17.22 -25.70 -7.99
N LEU A 43 18.39 -25.27 -8.48
CA LEU A 43 18.86 -23.90 -8.32
C LEU A 43 17.95 -22.90 -9.03
N ASN A 44 17.58 -23.18 -10.28
CA ASN A 44 16.68 -22.33 -11.06
C ASN A 44 15.28 -22.25 -10.41
N GLN A 45 14.81 -23.35 -9.86
CA GLN A 45 13.54 -23.38 -9.16
C GLN A 45 13.56 -22.52 -7.89
N LYS A 46 14.62 -22.65 -7.07
CA LYS A 46 14.81 -21.80 -5.87
C LYS A 46 15.00 -20.33 -6.23
N LEU A 47 15.70 -20.03 -7.31
CA LEU A 47 15.88 -18.67 -7.79
C LEU A 47 14.52 -18.06 -8.17
N SER A 48 13.72 -18.77 -8.95
CA SER A 48 12.37 -18.32 -9.33
C SER A 48 11.43 -18.13 -8.13
N GLU A 49 11.51 -19.01 -7.11
CA GLU A 49 10.75 -18.84 -5.87
C GLU A 49 11.21 -17.61 -5.08
N THR A 50 12.52 -17.35 -5.07
CA THR A 50 13.10 -16.18 -4.40
C THR A 50 12.68 -14.91 -5.11
N ASP A 51 12.72 -14.88 -6.44
CA ASP A 51 12.29 -13.73 -7.24
C ASP A 51 10.80 -13.43 -7.04
N LYS A 52 9.95 -14.46 -6.95
CA LYS A 52 8.54 -14.26 -6.62
C LYS A 52 8.33 -13.62 -5.24
N LYS A 53 9.06 -14.13 -4.22
CA LYS A 53 8.99 -13.56 -2.87
C LYS A 53 9.53 -12.13 -2.82
N LEU A 54 10.60 -11.85 -3.56
CA LEU A 54 11.15 -10.50 -3.67
C LEU A 54 10.13 -9.56 -4.31
N PHE A 55 9.48 -9.96 -5.40
CA PHE A 55 8.43 -9.19 -6.05
C PHE A 55 7.23 -8.94 -5.11
N GLU A 56 6.81 -9.94 -4.34
CA GLU A 56 5.77 -9.77 -3.31
C GLU A 56 6.21 -8.74 -2.25
N ILE A 57 7.42 -8.85 -1.73
CA ILE A 57 7.97 -7.90 -0.75
C ILE A 57 8.04 -6.49 -1.35
N GLU A 58 8.56 -6.35 -2.56
CA GLU A 58 8.62 -5.07 -3.27
C GLU A 58 7.23 -4.46 -3.46
N SER A 59 6.21 -5.29 -3.72
CA SER A 59 4.84 -4.81 -3.88
C SER A 59 4.26 -4.17 -2.61
N TYR A 60 4.72 -4.60 -1.42
CA TYR A 60 4.32 -3.99 -0.14
C TYR A 60 4.98 -2.62 0.08
N PHE A 61 6.17 -2.41 -0.48
CA PHE A 61 6.94 -1.15 -0.34
C PHE A 61 6.74 -0.18 -1.51
N ASN A 62 6.04 -0.59 -2.56
CA ASN A 62 5.71 0.33 -3.65
C ASN A 62 4.89 1.52 -3.15
N PRO A 63 5.04 2.71 -3.78
CA PRO A 63 4.15 3.84 -3.58
C PRO A 63 2.69 3.37 -3.71
N ASN A 64 1.89 3.56 -2.65
CA ASN A 64 0.56 2.99 -2.46
C ASN A 64 0.50 1.52 -1.98
N GLY A 65 1.62 0.87 -1.70
CA GLY A 65 1.68 -0.44 -1.04
C GLY A 65 1.08 -0.42 0.38
N ILE A 66 0.81 -1.60 0.92
CA ILE A 66 0.20 -1.73 2.26
C ILE A 66 1.09 -1.11 3.35
N VAL A 67 2.42 -1.30 3.25
CA VAL A 67 3.38 -0.77 4.23
C VAL A 67 3.43 0.75 4.17
N GLU A 68 3.46 1.36 2.99
CA GLU A 68 3.44 2.81 2.87
C GLU A 68 2.12 3.39 3.42
N LYS A 69 0.98 2.78 3.09
CA LYS A 69 -0.32 3.17 3.65
C LYS A 69 -0.35 3.07 5.17
N PHE A 70 0.27 2.03 5.73
CA PHE A 70 0.34 1.85 7.18
C PHE A 70 1.26 2.90 7.82
N ILE A 71 2.46 3.14 7.26
CA ILE A 71 3.40 4.17 7.74
C ILE A 71 2.76 5.55 7.66
N VAL A 72 2.13 5.85 6.52
CA VAL A 72 1.44 7.14 6.34
C VAL A 72 0.29 7.29 7.32
N ALA A 73 -0.52 6.24 7.53
CA ALA A 73 -1.60 6.27 8.50
C ALA A 73 -1.07 6.44 9.94
N ASN A 74 0.03 5.78 10.28
CA ASN A 74 0.64 5.86 11.61
C ASN A 74 1.28 7.23 11.85
N ASN A 75 2.06 7.73 10.90
CA ASN A 75 2.64 9.09 10.96
C ASN A 75 1.54 10.17 10.99
N PHE A 76 0.44 9.93 10.27
CA PHE A 76 -0.74 10.77 10.33
C PHE A 76 -1.37 10.76 11.72
N LEU A 77 -1.55 9.61 12.33
CA LEU A 77 -2.08 9.49 13.69
C LEU A 77 -1.16 10.16 14.72
N GLU A 78 0.14 9.89 14.66
CA GLU A 78 1.13 10.49 15.58
C GLU A 78 1.18 12.03 15.45
N LYS A 79 1.28 12.52 14.22
CA LYS A 79 1.30 13.97 13.95
C LYS A 79 0.01 14.65 14.37
N ASN A 80 -1.13 14.00 14.11
CA ASN A 80 -2.41 14.59 14.48
C ASN A 80 -2.75 14.41 15.95
N MET A 81 -2.25 13.39 16.64
CA MET A 81 -2.32 13.33 18.10
C MET A 81 -1.53 14.48 18.74
N SER A 82 -0.35 14.81 18.21
CA SER A 82 0.41 16.00 18.65
C SER A 82 -0.29 17.31 18.29
N ASP A 83 -0.97 17.37 17.15
CA ASP A 83 -1.72 18.55 16.73
C ASP A 83 -3.14 18.58 17.33
N LEU A 84 -3.71 17.47 17.76
CA LEU A 84 -4.95 17.40 18.53
C LEU A 84 -4.87 18.18 19.82
N ASP A 85 -3.75 18.12 20.56
CA ASP A 85 -3.54 18.93 21.76
C ASP A 85 -3.54 20.43 21.45
N LYS A 86 -3.05 20.82 20.27
CA LYS A 86 -3.08 22.21 19.81
C LYS A 86 -4.45 22.64 19.29
N ILE A 87 -5.20 21.71 18.70
CA ILE A 87 -6.56 21.94 18.20
C ILE A 87 -7.55 22.05 19.38
N ILE A 88 -7.38 21.21 20.40
CA ILE A 88 -8.21 21.23 21.63
C ILE A 88 -7.98 22.54 22.42
N THR A 89 -6.79 23.13 22.32
CA THR A 89 -6.46 24.41 22.96
C THR A 89 -6.88 25.64 22.15
N ASN A 90 -7.44 25.47 20.96
CA ASN A 90 -7.96 26.58 20.16
C ASN A 90 -9.33 27.02 20.73
N LEU A 91 -9.31 27.97 21.65
CA LEU A 91 -10.48 28.48 22.40
C LEU A 91 -11.62 29.02 21.53
N ASP A 92 -11.34 29.26 20.24
CA ASP A 92 -12.32 29.78 19.27
C ASP A 92 -13.10 28.69 18.54
N GLU A 93 -12.67 27.41 18.64
CA GLU A 93 -13.35 26.29 17.98
C GLU A 93 -14.40 25.68 18.92
N PRO A 94 -15.68 25.63 18.52
CA PRO A 94 -16.71 25.02 19.35
C PRO A 94 -16.37 23.54 19.61
N ALA A 95 -16.49 23.08 20.86
CA ALA A 95 -16.23 21.70 21.25
C ALA A 95 -17.11 20.70 20.48
N ASP A 96 -18.29 21.15 20.06
CA ASP A 96 -19.27 20.40 19.28
C ASP A 96 -19.21 20.71 17.77
N ALA A 97 -18.15 21.38 17.29
CA ALA A 97 -17.97 21.60 15.85
C ALA A 97 -17.78 20.25 15.12
N GLY A 98 -18.46 20.11 14.00
CA GLY A 98 -18.29 18.97 13.09
C GLY A 98 -17.65 19.44 11.79
N TYR A 99 -16.49 18.87 11.43
CA TYR A 99 -15.84 19.20 10.18
C TYR A 99 -15.09 18.01 9.58
N ILE A 100 -14.78 18.14 8.30
CA ILE A 100 -13.96 17.22 7.55
C ILE A 100 -12.67 17.93 7.15
N GLN A 101 -11.53 17.26 7.29
CA GLN A 101 -10.28 17.59 6.60
C GLN A 101 -9.93 16.48 5.62
N ILE A 102 -9.28 16.84 4.52
CA ILE A 102 -8.89 15.86 3.50
C ILE A 102 -7.41 15.55 3.65
N TYR A 103 -7.11 14.27 3.65
CA TYR A 103 -5.77 13.73 3.63
C TYR A 103 -5.52 13.00 2.31
N ILE A 104 -4.45 13.38 1.62
CA ILE A 104 -4.06 12.78 0.33
C ILE A 104 -2.83 11.91 0.52
N ILE A 105 -2.93 10.65 0.11
CA ILE A 105 -1.79 9.74 0.03
C ILE A 105 -1.17 9.82 -1.36
N GLY A 106 0.16 9.81 -1.43
CA GLY A 106 0.91 9.83 -2.68
C GLY A 106 1.83 11.04 -2.83
N HIS A 107 2.30 11.26 -4.04
CA HIS A 107 3.31 12.27 -4.32
C HIS A 107 2.79 13.46 -5.15
N ASN A 108 1.61 13.32 -5.72
CA ASN A 108 1.03 14.33 -6.62
C ASN A 108 -0.16 15.03 -5.97
N ASP A 109 -0.35 16.28 -6.36
CA ASP A 109 -1.54 17.03 -6.02
C ASP A 109 -2.78 16.37 -6.61
N VAL A 110 -3.87 16.36 -5.84
CA VAL A 110 -5.14 15.75 -6.24
C VAL A 110 -6.21 16.81 -6.32
N TRP A 111 -6.83 16.94 -7.49
CA TRP A 111 -7.98 17.82 -7.63
C TRP A 111 -9.16 17.30 -6.82
N THR A 112 -9.79 18.20 -6.07
CA THR A 112 -10.95 17.90 -5.23
C THR A 112 -11.98 19.01 -5.33
N ALA A 113 -13.23 18.67 -5.12
CA ALA A 113 -14.33 19.63 -5.10
C ALA A 113 -15.48 19.22 -4.19
N PHE A 114 -16.02 20.20 -3.46
CA PHE A 114 -17.32 20.11 -2.82
C PHE A 114 -18.33 20.94 -3.62
N ARG A 115 -19.52 20.39 -3.83
CA ARG A 115 -20.63 21.07 -4.49
C ARG A 115 -21.89 21.02 -3.63
N ASN A 116 -22.67 22.09 -3.68
CA ASN A 116 -24.01 22.10 -3.09
C ASN A 116 -25.02 21.34 -3.99
N SER A 117 -26.27 21.23 -3.53
CA SER A 117 -27.37 20.63 -4.29
C SER A 117 -27.64 21.25 -5.65
N ASP A 118 -27.31 22.54 -5.81
CA ASP A 118 -27.52 23.26 -7.08
C ASP A 118 -26.34 23.07 -8.05
N GLY A 119 -25.36 22.22 -7.69
CA GLY A 119 -24.17 21.94 -8.47
C GLY A 119 -23.09 23.03 -8.42
N LYS A 120 -23.28 24.11 -7.63
CA LYS A 120 -22.28 25.15 -7.45
C LYS A 120 -21.15 24.69 -6.56
N TYR A 121 -19.94 25.06 -6.89
CA TYR A 121 -18.77 24.76 -6.07
C TYR A 121 -18.78 25.56 -4.76
N VAL A 122 -18.73 24.86 -3.65
CA VAL A 122 -18.43 25.41 -2.32
C VAL A 122 -16.92 25.53 -2.18
N PHE A 123 -16.21 24.54 -2.71
CA PHE A 123 -14.76 24.49 -2.78
C PHE A 123 -14.33 23.72 -4.02
N GLN A 124 -13.27 24.16 -4.66
CA GLN A 124 -12.53 23.37 -5.65
C GLN A 124 -11.05 23.74 -5.60
N GLY A 125 -10.19 22.78 -5.73
CA GLY A 125 -8.75 23.01 -5.74
C GLY A 125 -7.93 21.75 -5.80
N ASN A 126 -6.64 21.94 -6.02
CA ASN A 126 -5.65 20.87 -5.94
C ASN A 126 -5.14 20.79 -4.49
N LEU A 127 -5.34 19.66 -3.85
CA LEU A 127 -4.87 19.37 -2.50
C LEU A 127 -3.52 18.67 -2.58
N LYS A 128 -2.58 19.10 -1.75
CA LYS A 128 -1.25 18.53 -1.68
C LYS A 128 -1.26 17.19 -0.94
N PRO A 129 -0.26 16.33 -1.19
CA PRO A 129 -0.02 15.16 -0.35
C PRO A 129 0.08 15.52 1.14
N GLY A 130 -0.51 14.68 1.99
CA GLY A 130 -0.61 14.91 3.43
C GLY A 130 -1.95 15.51 3.86
N LEU A 131 -2.01 15.95 5.13
CA LEU A 131 -3.19 16.61 5.69
C LEU A 131 -3.28 18.05 5.18
N ASN A 132 -4.40 18.35 4.54
CA ASN A 132 -4.64 19.70 4.02
C ASN A 132 -5.23 20.60 5.11
N PRO A 133 -4.91 21.90 5.10
CA PRO A 133 -5.33 22.83 6.15
C PRO A 133 -6.83 23.17 6.10
N TYR A 134 -7.50 22.82 5.00
CA TYR A 134 -8.90 23.18 4.81
C TYR A 134 -9.82 22.37 5.69
N LYS A 135 -10.66 23.09 6.48
CA LYS A 135 -11.72 22.51 7.32
C LYS A 135 -13.08 22.75 6.68
N PHE A 136 -13.78 21.68 6.38
CA PHE A 136 -15.10 21.71 5.77
C PHE A 136 -16.16 21.42 6.84
N TYR A 137 -16.72 22.48 7.41
CA TYR A 137 -17.69 22.37 8.48
C TYR A 137 -19.06 21.94 7.96
N PHE A 138 -19.59 20.88 8.52
CA PHE A 138 -20.96 20.40 8.29
C PHE A 138 -21.86 20.66 9.50
N PHE A 139 -21.27 21.02 10.63
CA PHE A 139 -21.98 21.34 11.85
C PHE A 139 -21.18 22.39 12.62
N LYS A 140 -21.81 23.41 13.17
CA LYS A 140 -21.24 24.55 13.88
C LYS A 140 -19.85 25.00 13.43
N THR A 141 -19.77 26.15 12.82
CA THR A 141 -18.50 26.78 12.44
C THR A 141 -17.87 27.55 13.61
N PRO A 142 -16.54 27.74 13.58
CA PRO A 142 -15.86 28.63 14.51
C PRO A 142 -16.36 30.08 14.35
N LYS A 143 -16.22 30.90 15.41
CA LYS A 143 -16.57 32.30 15.35
C LYS A 143 -15.70 33.12 14.40
N VAL A 144 -14.47 32.69 14.20
CA VAL A 144 -13.50 33.31 13.29
C VAL A 144 -13.41 32.50 12.02
N GLU A 145 -13.89 33.06 10.91
CA GLU A 145 -13.70 32.49 9.60
C GLU A 145 -12.28 32.79 9.09
N THR A 146 -11.60 31.78 8.58
CA THR A 146 -10.29 31.91 7.96
C THR A 146 -10.38 31.50 6.49
N GLN A 147 -9.37 31.83 5.69
CA GLN A 147 -9.28 31.37 4.29
C GLN A 147 -9.28 29.84 4.14
N TYR A 148 -9.14 29.10 5.23
CA TYR A 148 -9.13 27.62 5.26
C TYR A 148 -10.41 27.00 5.80
N THR A 149 -11.44 27.82 6.11
CA THR A 149 -12.71 27.36 6.66
C THR A 149 -13.82 27.48 5.62
N TYR A 150 -14.54 26.40 5.43
CA TYR A 150 -15.66 26.32 4.50
C TYR A 150 -16.87 25.72 5.20
N GLN A 151 -18.02 26.35 5.08
CA GLN A 151 -19.29 25.74 5.48
C GLN A 151 -19.81 24.91 4.29
N ILE A 152 -20.02 23.62 4.51
CA ILE A 152 -20.64 22.75 3.53
C ILE A 152 -22.09 22.40 3.91
N PRO A 153 -23.03 22.44 2.98
CA PRO A 153 -24.38 21.97 3.27
C PRO A 153 -24.43 20.47 3.51
N SER A 154 -25.41 20.04 4.30
CA SER A 154 -25.57 18.62 4.67
C SER A 154 -25.73 17.67 3.48
N ASN A 155 -26.25 18.17 2.38
CA ASN A 155 -26.45 17.43 1.13
C ASN A 155 -25.35 17.72 0.08
N ALA A 156 -24.18 18.23 0.51
CA ALA A 156 -23.07 18.45 -0.39
C ALA A 156 -22.58 17.15 -1.03
N SER A 157 -22.19 17.24 -2.29
CA SER A 157 -21.45 16.19 -2.97
C SER A 157 -19.95 16.45 -2.93
N PHE A 158 -19.16 15.39 -3.01
CA PHE A 158 -17.72 15.47 -3.05
C PHE A 158 -17.16 14.68 -4.24
N LYS A 159 -16.15 15.23 -4.88
CA LYS A 159 -15.38 14.56 -5.93
C LYS A 159 -13.89 14.67 -5.67
N SER A 160 -13.18 13.59 -5.95
CA SER A 160 -11.72 13.53 -5.98
C SER A 160 -11.25 12.97 -7.32
N GLY A 161 -10.17 13.53 -7.85
CA GLY A 161 -9.52 13.00 -9.06
C GLY A 161 -8.85 11.65 -8.83
N VAL A 162 -8.52 11.32 -7.56
CA VAL A 162 -7.90 10.04 -7.16
C VAL A 162 -8.57 9.55 -5.89
N PRO A 163 -9.79 8.96 -5.98
CA PRO A 163 -10.55 8.51 -4.81
C PRO A 163 -9.81 7.51 -3.94
N GLU A 164 -9.05 6.60 -4.54
CA GLU A 164 -8.28 5.56 -3.86
C GLU A 164 -7.19 6.11 -2.93
N ASN A 165 -6.71 7.32 -3.20
CA ASN A 165 -5.67 8.01 -2.42
C ASN A 165 -6.23 9.08 -1.49
N THR A 166 -7.55 9.23 -1.43
CA THR A 166 -8.23 10.25 -0.65
C THR A 166 -8.80 9.68 0.64
N TYR A 167 -8.51 10.34 1.75
CA TYR A 167 -9.02 10.01 3.07
C TYR A 167 -9.67 11.25 3.70
N PHE A 168 -10.64 11.01 4.54
CA PHE A 168 -11.34 12.02 5.31
C PHE A 168 -10.98 11.87 6.78
N LEU A 169 -10.36 12.90 7.37
CA LEU A 169 -10.31 13.06 8.80
C LEU A 169 -11.58 13.82 9.22
N ILE A 170 -12.45 13.14 9.92
CA ILE A 170 -13.75 13.64 10.34
C ILE A 170 -13.67 13.95 11.83
N LYS A 171 -13.87 15.20 12.20
CA LYS A 171 -14.16 15.59 13.59
C LYS A 171 -15.66 15.59 13.80
N GLU A 172 -16.11 14.84 14.77
CA GLU A 172 -17.46 14.86 15.30
C GLU A 172 -17.42 15.30 16.77
N PRO A 173 -18.53 15.74 17.38
CA PRO A 173 -18.55 16.02 18.80
C PRO A 173 -18.01 14.85 19.63
N GLY A 174 -16.91 15.10 20.34
CA GLY A 174 -16.27 14.12 21.22
C GLY A 174 -15.41 13.04 20.56
N GLN A 175 -15.29 13.02 19.22
CA GLN A 175 -14.46 11.98 18.56
C GLN A 175 -13.88 12.43 17.22
N TYR A 176 -12.84 11.70 16.80
CA TYR A 176 -12.27 11.77 15.46
C TYR A 176 -12.35 10.43 14.76
N ARG A 177 -12.62 10.46 13.46
CA ARG A 177 -12.63 9.27 12.61
C ARG A 177 -11.78 9.51 11.38
N LEU A 178 -10.97 8.52 10.98
CA LEU A 178 -10.33 8.49 9.68
C LEU A 178 -11.10 7.52 8.78
N LEU A 179 -11.57 8.00 7.66
CA LEU A 179 -12.34 7.22 6.70
C LEU A 179 -11.71 7.31 5.32
N LYS A 180 -11.47 6.17 4.69
CA LYS A 180 -11.07 6.12 3.28
C LYS A 180 -12.25 6.55 2.40
N HIS A 181 -11.96 7.27 1.31
CA HIS A 181 -12.96 7.57 0.29
C HIS A 181 -13.62 6.27 -0.20
N PRO A 182 -14.94 6.14 -0.13
CA PRO A 182 -15.62 4.99 -0.71
C PRO A 182 -15.37 4.97 -2.23
N ASN A 183 -15.17 3.78 -2.81
CA ASN A 183 -14.95 3.64 -4.25
C ASN A 183 -16.27 3.84 -5.05
N LYS A 184 -17.05 4.83 -4.66
CA LYS A 184 -18.29 5.25 -5.32
C LYS A 184 -18.40 6.77 -5.25
N ASP A 185 -19.20 7.35 -6.12
CA ASP A 185 -19.49 8.79 -6.07
C ASP A 185 -20.14 9.16 -4.73
N ILE A 186 -19.61 10.20 -4.08
CA ILE A 186 -20.21 10.80 -2.89
C ILE A 186 -21.18 11.88 -3.36
N THR A 187 -22.45 11.53 -3.33
CA THR A 187 -23.54 12.40 -3.78
C THR A 187 -24.21 13.16 -2.64
N ASN A 188 -24.12 12.61 -1.41
CA ASN A 188 -24.55 13.24 -0.18
C ASN A 188 -23.55 12.90 0.92
N ILE A 189 -22.74 13.88 1.28
CA ILE A 189 -21.60 13.66 2.19
C ILE A 189 -22.03 13.18 3.57
N MET A 190 -23.18 13.63 4.07
CA MET A 190 -23.69 13.22 5.38
C MET A 190 -24.05 11.74 5.41
N VAL A 191 -24.71 11.28 4.35
CA VAL A 191 -25.16 9.89 4.23
C VAL A 191 -23.99 8.98 3.84
N ASP A 192 -23.23 9.37 2.82
CA ASP A 192 -22.19 8.52 2.25
C ASP A 192 -21.00 8.33 3.18
N LEU A 193 -20.70 9.31 4.05
CA LEU A 193 -19.66 9.22 5.09
C LEU A 193 -20.22 8.89 6.47
N ASN A 194 -21.54 8.68 6.59
CA ASN A 194 -22.23 8.41 7.86
C ASN A 194 -21.84 9.40 8.96
N LEU A 195 -22.01 10.70 8.66
CA LEU A 195 -21.66 11.78 9.59
C LEU A 195 -22.77 11.94 10.64
N TYR A 196 -22.36 12.09 11.90
CA TYR A 196 -23.26 12.29 13.01
C TYR A 196 -23.53 13.79 13.23
N ILE A 197 -24.80 14.18 13.19
CA ILE A 197 -25.25 15.49 13.67
C ILE A 197 -25.98 15.26 15.00
N PRO A 198 -25.50 15.81 16.10
CA PRO A 198 -26.22 15.76 17.37
C PRO A 198 -27.61 16.41 17.16
N THR A 199 -28.65 15.70 17.50
CA THR A 199 -29.99 16.30 17.56
C THR A 199 -29.96 17.35 18.67
N VAL A 200 -30.05 18.64 18.29
CA VAL A 200 -30.25 19.69 19.26
C VAL A 200 -31.64 19.49 19.83
N THR A 201 -31.75 18.74 20.91
CA THR A 201 -32.96 18.76 21.74
C THR A 201 -33.03 20.11 22.36
N GLY A 202 -33.79 21.02 21.76
CA GLY A 202 -34.12 22.31 22.34
C GLY A 202 -34.76 22.10 23.71
N LYS A 203 -34.14 22.70 24.72
CA LYS A 203 -34.80 23.07 25.94
C LYS A 203 -35.25 24.51 25.83
#